data_f331902791d793663a4c809179403f53
#
_entry.id   f331902791d793663a4c809179403f53
#
_cell.length_a   1.000
_cell.length_b   1.000
_cell.length_c   1.000
_cell.angle_alpha   90.00
_cell.angle_beta   90.00
_cell.angle_gamma   90.00
#
_symmetry.space_group_name_H-M   'P 1'
#
loop_
_entity.id
_entity.type
_entity.pdbx_description
1 polymer ?
#
loop_
_entity_poly.entity_id
_entity_poly.type
_entity_poly.pdbx_seq_one_letter_code
_entity_poly.pdbx_strand_id
1 'polypeptide(L)'
;MEIVVTIIGVLIALSSIGYIMYKAYEEEEVKKSIPASLIVLGILVIVLGQSFTIIPTGYTGVSSKFGQIDNRPLSNGLNFKMPFVQHIELINNKQQDVKYYEDSLIESETSERNTVQFSDITVTCQILPERSAWIYANVTNADNLIPETLVASAVKFASKTLNPVDVTNRSVIEPKTLKVLQESIDGKYGENTIKINKIVISQIGFDKEYDERISKKQQAQIEYETQQINNKKSVEKAEADAKVKQRQAEADAKAKEISSNAEANANKKISNSLTKELIDYELAQARKSHGWITVQGANSIVTKDN
;
A
#
# COMPACT_ATOMS: atom_id res chain seq x y z
N MET A 1 -14.35 0.01 44.17
CA MET A 1 -13.80 -0.30 45.51
C MET A 1 -14.04 0.82 46.50
N GLU A 2 -13.83 2.08 46.18
CA GLU A 2 -14.07 3.24 47.04
C GLU A 2 -15.49 3.29 47.62
N ILE A 3 -16.53 3.05 46.79
CA ILE A 3 -17.94 3.06 47.23
C ILE A 3 -18.22 2.00 48.28
N VAL A 4 -17.68 0.79 48.13
CA VAL A 4 -17.90 -0.32 49.07
C VAL A 4 -17.29 0.01 50.44
N VAL A 5 -16.06 0.53 50.46
CA VAL A 5 -15.38 0.90 51.71
C VAL A 5 -16.11 2.05 52.40
N THR A 6 -16.60 3.03 51.60
CA THR A 6 -17.41 4.14 52.16
C THR A 6 -18.70 3.64 52.79
N ILE A 7 -19.42 2.68 52.17
CA ILE A 7 -20.63 2.09 52.71
C ILE A 7 -20.32 1.35 54.02
N ILE A 8 -19.23 0.55 54.07
CA ILE A 8 -18.80 -0.12 55.27
C ILE A 8 -18.53 0.88 56.41
N GLY A 9 -17.80 1.93 56.14
CA GLY A 9 -17.50 2.98 57.13
C GLY A 9 -18.76 3.66 57.68
N VAL A 10 -19.73 3.96 56.78
CA VAL A 10 -21.04 4.51 57.17
C VAL A 10 -21.82 3.53 58.03
N LEU A 11 -21.84 2.24 57.67
CA LEU A 11 -22.50 1.20 58.47
C LEU A 11 -21.90 1.06 59.88
N ILE A 12 -20.55 1.15 59.98
CA ILE A 12 -19.86 1.16 61.29
C ILE A 12 -20.27 2.39 62.11
N ALA A 13 -20.30 3.59 61.50
CA ALA A 13 -20.74 4.80 62.16
C ALA A 13 -22.21 4.73 62.60
N LEU A 14 -23.09 4.14 61.77
CA LEU A 14 -24.51 3.97 62.12
C LEU A 14 -24.72 2.94 63.21
N SER A 15 -23.83 1.95 63.37
CA SER A 15 -23.90 0.97 64.46
C SER A 15 -23.81 1.62 65.85
N SER A 16 -23.20 2.80 65.96
CA SER A 16 -23.18 3.61 67.16
C SER A 16 -24.60 4.04 67.63
N ILE A 17 -25.47 4.36 66.62
CA ILE A 17 -26.87 4.74 66.89
C ILE A 17 -27.64 3.49 67.42
N GLY A 18 -27.43 2.36 66.76
CA GLY A 18 -28.02 1.07 67.19
C GLY A 18 -27.61 0.66 68.62
N TYR A 19 -26.33 0.91 68.97
CA TYR A 19 -25.85 0.67 70.31
C TYR A 19 -26.55 1.59 71.36
N ILE A 20 -26.71 2.87 71.05
CA ILE A 20 -27.42 3.81 71.93
C ILE A 20 -28.88 3.42 72.10
N MET A 21 -29.58 3.08 71.02
CA MET A 21 -30.97 2.64 71.05
C MET A 21 -31.14 1.35 71.85
N TYR A 22 -30.26 0.38 71.64
CA TYR A 22 -30.27 -0.90 72.39
C TYR A 22 -30.12 -0.68 73.89
N LYS A 23 -29.14 0.15 74.33
CA LYS A 23 -28.91 0.47 75.76
C LYS A 23 -30.04 1.31 76.34
N ALA A 24 -30.64 2.21 75.61
CA ALA A 24 -31.82 2.96 76.02
C ALA A 24 -33.04 2.05 76.24
N TYR A 25 -33.17 0.95 75.47
CA TYR A 25 -34.23 -0.04 75.69
C TYR A 25 -33.98 -0.89 76.91
N GLU A 26 -32.71 -1.20 77.24
CA GLU A 26 -32.34 -1.93 78.42
C GLU A 26 -32.38 -1.11 79.73
N GLU A 27 -32.70 0.20 79.64
CA GLU A 27 -32.64 1.18 80.78
C GLU A 27 -31.24 1.26 81.45
N GLU A 28 -30.20 0.85 80.76
CA GLU A 28 -28.82 0.91 81.25
C GLU A 28 -28.13 2.24 80.85
N GLU A 29 -27.16 2.73 81.68
CA GLU A 29 -26.36 3.85 81.40
C GLU A 29 -25.46 3.65 80.17
N VAL A 30 -25.60 4.51 79.17
CA VAL A 30 -24.78 4.47 77.95
C VAL A 30 -23.36 4.94 78.24
N LYS A 31 -22.38 4.08 78.18
CA LYS A 31 -20.96 4.49 78.23
C LYS A 31 -20.61 5.29 76.96
N LYS A 32 -20.60 6.61 77.06
CA LYS A 32 -20.37 7.57 75.96
C LYS A 32 -19.09 7.28 75.15
N SER A 33 -18.11 6.59 75.72
CA SER A 33 -16.87 6.22 75.04
C SER A 33 -17.06 5.19 73.90
N ILE A 34 -18.04 4.28 74.00
CA ILE A 34 -18.27 3.21 73.01
C ILE A 34 -18.88 3.79 71.73
N PRO A 35 -19.99 4.54 71.72
CA PRO A 35 -20.52 5.10 70.48
C PRO A 35 -19.56 6.14 69.87
N ALA A 36 -18.83 6.90 70.66
CA ALA A 36 -17.81 7.82 70.18
C ALA A 36 -16.67 7.06 69.43
N SER A 37 -16.19 5.97 69.98
CA SER A 37 -15.17 5.15 69.30
C SER A 37 -15.64 4.54 67.98
N LEU A 38 -16.92 4.08 67.91
CA LEU A 38 -17.51 3.57 66.67
C LEU A 38 -17.64 4.64 65.57
N ILE A 39 -18.01 5.86 65.95
CA ILE A 39 -18.07 6.99 64.99
C ILE A 39 -16.67 7.30 64.48
N VAL A 40 -15.68 7.42 65.36
CA VAL A 40 -14.29 7.71 64.98
C VAL A 40 -13.74 6.60 64.09
N LEU A 41 -14.02 5.33 64.39
CA LEU A 41 -13.60 4.20 63.58
C LEU A 41 -14.26 4.25 62.20
N GLY A 42 -15.57 4.51 62.14
CA GLY A 42 -16.29 4.67 60.85
C GLY A 42 -15.71 5.78 59.97
N ILE A 43 -15.43 6.96 60.57
CA ILE A 43 -14.79 8.07 59.83
C ILE A 43 -13.38 7.66 59.34
N LEU A 44 -12.60 6.99 60.18
CA LEU A 44 -11.26 6.56 59.81
C LEU A 44 -11.31 5.55 58.65
N VAL A 45 -12.23 4.62 58.63
CA VAL A 45 -12.44 3.68 57.51
C VAL A 45 -12.81 4.43 56.26
N ILE A 46 -13.70 5.45 56.32
CA ILE A 46 -14.07 6.28 55.16
C ILE A 46 -12.86 7.01 54.62
N VAL A 47 -12.09 7.67 55.47
CA VAL A 47 -10.90 8.43 55.09
C VAL A 47 -9.85 7.54 54.45
N LEU A 48 -9.58 6.37 55.04
CA LEU A 48 -8.64 5.40 54.46
C LEU A 48 -9.13 4.86 53.11
N GLY A 49 -10.41 4.55 52.99
CA GLY A 49 -10.98 4.05 51.75
C GLY A 49 -10.93 5.03 50.61
N GLN A 50 -11.03 6.32 50.88
CA GLN A 50 -10.93 7.38 49.89
C GLN A 50 -9.49 7.90 49.66
N SER A 51 -8.53 7.39 50.42
CA SER A 51 -7.12 7.83 50.29
C SER A 51 -6.39 7.10 49.14
N PHE A 52 -6.99 6.13 48.48
CA PHE A 52 -6.36 5.39 47.41
C PHE A 52 -7.16 5.50 46.11
N THR A 53 -6.46 5.57 44.99
CA THR A 53 -7.06 5.46 43.66
C THR A 53 -6.22 4.55 42.79
N ILE A 54 -6.87 3.81 41.90
CA ILE A 54 -6.21 2.91 40.94
C ILE A 54 -6.31 3.53 39.55
N ILE A 55 -5.16 3.80 38.97
CA ILE A 55 -5.05 4.30 37.60
C ILE A 55 -4.84 3.11 36.67
N PRO A 56 -5.75 2.88 35.69
CA PRO A 56 -5.63 1.77 34.76
C PRO A 56 -4.41 1.91 33.84
N THR A 57 -3.93 0.79 33.33
CA THR A 57 -2.87 0.77 32.31
C THR A 57 -3.30 1.52 31.04
N GLY A 58 -2.43 2.39 30.51
CA GLY A 58 -2.70 3.23 29.34
C GLY A 58 -3.41 4.54 29.70
N TYR A 59 -3.54 4.86 31.00
CA TYR A 59 -4.02 6.14 31.49
C TYR A 59 -2.98 6.77 32.41
N THR A 60 -3.01 8.08 32.46
CA THR A 60 -2.22 8.89 33.40
C THR A 60 -3.17 9.70 34.27
N GLY A 61 -2.93 9.68 35.58
CA GLY A 61 -3.71 10.50 36.51
C GLY A 61 -3.15 11.93 36.59
N VAL A 62 -4.01 12.89 36.41
CA VAL A 62 -3.70 14.29 36.66
C VAL A 62 -4.35 14.71 37.97
N SER A 63 -3.51 15.12 38.91
CA SER A 63 -3.95 15.52 40.26
C SER A 63 -4.23 17.01 40.32
N SER A 64 -5.35 17.39 40.88
CA SER A 64 -5.64 18.77 41.24
C SER A 64 -5.97 18.89 42.74
N LYS A 65 -5.45 19.93 43.39
CA LYS A 65 -5.70 20.28 44.79
C LYS A 65 -6.33 21.68 44.86
N PHE A 66 -7.56 21.77 45.33
CA PHE A 66 -8.30 23.04 45.35
C PHE A 66 -8.29 23.81 44.03
N GLY A 67 -8.35 23.07 42.89
CA GLY A 67 -8.30 23.68 41.57
C GLY A 67 -6.89 23.94 41.00
N GLN A 68 -5.84 23.78 41.80
CA GLN A 68 -4.46 23.88 41.35
C GLN A 68 -4.00 22.53 40.81
N ILE A 69 -3.61 22.47 39.52
CA ILE A 69 -3.14 21.27 38.88
C ILE A 69 -1.67 21.01 39.26
N ASP A 70 -1.38 19.79 39.65
CA ASP A 70 -0.01 19.34 39.89
C ASP A 70 0.59 18.91 38.53
N ASN A 71 1.73 19.51 38.15
CA ASN A 71 2.42 19.20 36.91
C ASN A 71 3.09 17.83 36.89
N ARG A 72 3.04 17.08 37.99
CA ARG A 72 3.56 15.70 38.07
C ARG A 72 2.46 14.70 37.77
N PRO A 73 2.49 14.05 36.61
CA PRO A 73 1.51 13.04 36.27
C PRO A 73 1.69 11.82 37.19
N LEU A 74 0.56 11.25 37.63
CA LEU A 74 0.53 10.02 38.40
C LEU A 74 0.57 8.81 37.44
N SER A 75 1.50 7.89 37.70
CA SER A 75 1.63 6.68 36.89
C SER A 75 0.50 5.69 37.16
N ASN A 76 0.32 4.73 36.24
CA ASN A 76 -0.62 3.62 36.40
C ASN A 76 -0.30 2.79 37.65
N GLY A 77 -1.35 2.19 38.22
CA GLY A 77 -1.29 1.40 39.44
C GLY A 77 -1.97 2.07 40.62
N LEU A 78 -1.61 1.67 41.83
CA LEU A 78 -2.15 2.19 43.07
C LEU A 78 -1.47 3.52 43.42
N ASN A 79 -2.25 4.58 43.55
CA ASN A 79 -1.78 5.91 43.94
C ASN A 79 -2.49 6.38 45.20
N PHE A 80 -1.76 7.12 46.03
CA PHE A 80 -2.30 7.78 47.22
C PHE A 80 -2.85 9.15 46.86
N LYS A 81 -4.06 9.47 47.35
CA LYS A 81 -4.67 10.81 47.23
C LYS A 81 -5.14 11.33 48.57
N MET A 82 -5.11 12.61 48.78
CA MET A 82 -5.73 13.25 49.96
C MET A 82 -7.25 13.25 49.75
N PRO A 83 -8.03 12.54 50.59
CA PRO A 83 -9.48 12.54 50.48
C PRO A 83 -10.05 13.94 50.68
N PHE A 84 -11.13 14.25 49.93
CA PHE A 84 -11.84 15.56 49.98
C PHE A 84 -11.09 16.77 49.45
N VAL A 85 -9.76 16.71 49.31
CA VAL A 85 -8.90 17.82 48.88
C VAL A 85 -8.37 17.63 47.47
N GLN A 86 -8.03 16.41 47.16
CA GLN A 86 -7.36 16.06 45.91
C GLN A 86 -8.32 15.32 44.93
N HIS A 87 -8.47 15.89 43.76
CA HIS A 87 -9.18 15.26 42.65
C HIS A 87 -8.18 14.71 41.62
N ILE A 88 -8.46 13.54 41.07
CA ILE A 88 -7.61 12.90 40.05
C ILE A 88 -8.46 12.66 38.82
N GLU A 89 -8.03 13.24 37.70
CA GLU A 89 -8.63 13.05 36.38
C GLU A 89 -7.76 12.08 35.58
N LEU A 90 -8.40 11.24 34.75
CA LEU A 90 -7.71 10.22 33.94
C LEU A 90 -7.60 10.69 32.51
N ILE A 91 -6.37 10.82 32.03
CA ILE A 91 -6.07 11.14 30.63
C ILE A 91 -5.71 9.86 29.90
N ASN A 92 -6.36 9.61 28.76
CA ASN A 92 -6.11 8.46 27.92
C ASN A 92 -4.81 8.64 27.12
N ASN A 93 -3.81 7.80 27.39
CA ASN A 93 -2.51 7.80 26.69
C ASN A 93 -2.36 6.65 25.69
N LYS A 94 -3.44 5.88 25.47
CA LYS A 94 -3.44 4.83 24.46
C LYS A 94 -3.40 5.42 23.07
N GLN A 95 -2.91 4.65 22.12
CA GLN A 95 -3.04 4.99 20.72
C GLN A 95 -4.51 5.07 20.33
N GLN A 96 -4.88 6.12 19.62
CA GLN A 96 -6.22 6.38 19.13
C GLN A 96 -6.16 6.62 17.63
N ASP A 97 -7.08 6.02 16.89
CA ASP A 97 -7.29 6.27 15.49
C ASP A 97 -8.43 7.28 15.32
N VAL A 98 -8.12 8.42 14.74
CA VAL A 98 -9.10 9.47 14.46
C VAL A 98 -9.23 9.58 12.95
N LYS A 99 -10.47 9.54 12.48
CA LYS A 99 -10.80 9.63 11.06
C LYS A 99 -11.22 11.04 10.69
N TYR A 100 -10.77 11.48 9.53
CA TYR A 100 -11.00 12.80 8.96
C TYR A 100 -11.43 12.68 7.51
N TYR A 101 -12.32 13.56 7.06
CA TYR A 101 -12.74 13.64 5.66
C TYR A 101 -13.34 12.35 5.11
N GLU A 102 -14.17 11.63 5.90
CA GLU A 102 -14.85 10.41 5.47
C GLU A 102 -15.90 10.71 4.37
N ASP A 103 -16.63 11.81 4.52
CA ASP A 103 -17.70 12.24 3.59
C ASP A 103 -17.37 13.52 2.81
N SER A 104 -16.14 14.01 2.89
CA SER A 104 -15.69 15.24 2.26
C SER A 104 -14.32 15.09 1.62
N LEU A 105 -13.96 16.03 0.75
CA LEU A 105 -12.72 16.01 -0.01
C LEU A 105 -11.81 17.17 0.41
N ILE A 106 -10.51 16.90 0.50
CA ILE A 106 -9.49 17.92 0.56
C ILE A 106 -8.97 18.14 -0.86
N GLU A 107 -9.23 19.30 -1.42
CA GLU A 107 -8.63 19.70 -2.69
C GLU A 107 -7.28 20.39 -2.44
N SER A 108 -6.29 19.99 -3.20
CA SER A 108 -4.95 20.55 -3.17
C SER A 108 -4.32 20.54 -4.56
N GLU A 109 -3.13 21.08 -4.67
CA GLU A 109 -2.32 21.08 -5.89
C GLU A 109 -1.02 20.31 -5.67
N THR A 110 -0.51 19.72 -6.74
CA THR A 110 0.84 19.16 -6.80
C THR A 110 1.87 20.26 -7.12
N SER A 111 3.17 19.92 -7.06
CA SER A 111 4.25 20.83 -7.50
C SER A 111 4.13 21.27 -8.96
N GLU A 112 3.46 20.46 -9.78
CA GLU A 112 3.19 20.75 -11.21
C GLU A 112 1.83 21.43 -11.44
N ARG A 113 1.15 21.89 -10.36
CA ARG A 113 -0.15 22.56 -10.36
C ARG A 113 -1.31 21.70 -10.90
N ASN A 114 -1.21 20.39 -10.78
CA ASN A 114 -2.34 19.51 -11.05
C ASN A 114 -3.19 19.39 -9.78
N THR A 115 -4.51 19.49 -9.94
CA THR A 115 -5.46 19.34 -8.83
C THR A 115 -5.52 17.89 -8.37
N VAL A 116 -5.30 17.68 -7.07
CA VAL A 116 -5.38 16.37 -6.42
C VAL A 116 -6.39 16.43 -5.28
N GLN A 117 -7.16 15.38 -5.12
CA GLN A 117 -8.20 15.22 -4.11
C GLN A 117 -7.84 14.10 -3.15
N PHE A 118 -8.05 14.36 -1.86
CA PHE A 118 -7.80 13.39 -0.78
C PHE A 118 -9.06 13.23 0.04
N SER A 119 -9.35 12.00 0.46
CA SER A 119 -10.41 11.70 1.43
C SER A 119 -10.06 10.49 2.26
N ASP A 120 -10.86 10.25 3.30
CA ASP A 120 -10.76 9.10 4.17
C ASP A 120 -9.35 8.97 4.79
N ILE A 121 -8.99 9.97 5.60
CA ILE A 121 -7.69 10.09 6.25
C ILE A 121 -7.80 9.61 7.68
N THR A 122 -7.00 8.62 8.05
CA THR A 122 -6.89 8.13 9.43
C THR A 122 -5.56 8.56 10.03
N VAL A 123 -5.62 9.22 11.18
CA VAL A 123 -4.45 9.64 11.95
C VAL A 123 -4.39 8.84 13.25
N THR A 124 -3.34 8.05 13.43
CA THR A 124 -3.06 7.35 14.68
C THR A 124 -2.18 8.20 15.55
N CYS A 125 -2.67 8.61 16.70
CA CYS A 125 -1.96 9.48 17.64
C CYS A 125 -2.07 8.98 19.07
N GLN A 126 -1.21 9.51 19.95
CA GLN A 126 -1.26 9.28 21.39
C GLN A 126 -0.74 10.49 22.17
N ILE A 127 -1.30 10.70 23.34
CA ILE A 127 -0.80 11.70 24.31
C ILE A 127 0.38 11.09 25.07
N LEU A 128 1.46 11.83 25.20
CA LEU A 128 2.60 11.38 26.02
C LEU A 128 2.32 11.61 27.50
N PRO A 129 2.58 10.60 28.37
CA PRO A 129 2.23 10.63 29.78
C PRO A 129 2.76 11.85 30.53
N GLU A 130 4.00 12.28 30.22
CA GLU A 130 4.66 13.39 30.88
C GLU A 130 3.96 14.73 30.67
N ARG A 131 3.16 14.85 29.60
CA ARG A 131 2.47 16.09 29.23
C ARG A 131 0.97 16.05 29.51
N SER A 132 0.45 14.95 30.06
CA SER A 132 -0.97 14.80 30.38
C SER A 132 -1.50 15.92 31.32
N ALA A 133 -0.70 16.33 32.30
CA ALA A 133 -1.06 17.45 33.20
C ALA A 133 -1.17 18.79 32.46
N TRP A 134 -0.27 19.04 31.52
CA TRP A 134 -0.30 20.24 30.69
C TRP A 134 -1.53 20.25 29.76
N ILE A 135 -1.86 19.12 29.13
CA ILE A 135 -3.07 18.98 28.29
C ILE A 135 -4.32 19.27 29.11
N TYR A 136 -4.46 18.65 30.28
CA TYR A 136 -5.61 18.89 31.17
C TYR A 136 -5.76 20.35 31.60
N ALA A 137 -4.63 21.01 31.81
CA ALA A 137 -4.61 22.45 32.24
C ALA A 137 -4.97 23.40 31.09
N ASN A 138 -4.57 23.10 29.84
CA ASN A 138 -4.55 24.08 28.76
C ASN A 138 -5.49 23.77 27.61
N VAL A 139 -6.02 22.53 27.52
CA VAL A 139 -6.86 22.09 26.42
C VAL A 139 -8.27 21.76 26.92
N THR A 140 -9.25 22.44 26.38
CA THR A 140 -10.66 22.30 26.81
C THR A 140 -11.26 20.96 26.42
N ASN A 141 -10.85 20.37 25.30
CA ASN A 141 -11.36 19.10 24.81
C ASN A 141 -10.19 18.18 24.42
N ALA A 142 -9.85 17.27 25.32
CA ALA A 142 -8.79 16.30 25.10
C ALA A 142 -9.12 15.21 24.08
N ASP A 143 -10.39 15.06 23.69
CA ASP A 143 -10.82 14.08 22.69
C ASP A 143 -10.63 14.59 21.25
N ASN A 144 -10.49 15.90 21.06
CA ASN A 144 -10.26 16.52 19.75
C ASN A 144 -8.99 17.39 19.73
N LEU A 145 -7.85 16.75 19.95
CA LEU A 145 -6.54 17.43 20.00
C LEU A 145 -6.02 17.82 18.63
N ILE A 146 -6.37 17.08 17.60
CA ILE A 146 -5.93 17.31 16.22
C ILE A 146 -7.10 17.87 15.43
N PRO A 147 -7.18 19.19 15.21
CA PRO A 147 -8.24 19.77 14.40
C PRO A 147 -8.13 19.30 12.95
N GLU A 148 -9.27 19.07 12.32
CA GLU A 148 -9.38 18.68 10.91
C GLU A 148 -8.63 19.65 9.98
N THR A 149 -8.64 20.94 10.31
CA THR A 149 -7.91 21.98 9.57
C THR A 149 -6.40 21.79 9.56
N LEU A 150 -5.82 21.27 10.65
CA LEU A 150 -4.39 20.96 10.69
C LEU A 150 -4.05 19.77 9.81
N VAL A 151 -4.89 18.75 9.81
CA VAL A 151 -4.72 17.59 8.92
C VAL A 151 -4.78 18.04 7.46
N ALA A 152 -5.80 18.82 7.09
CA ALA A 152 -5.91 19.38 5.74
C ALA A 152 -4.69 20.22 5.35
N SER A 153 -4.23 21.08 6.26
CA SER A 153 -3.05 21.93 6.02
C SER A 153 -1.80 21.08 5.77
N ALA A 154 -1.57 20.05 6.57
CA ALA A 154 -0.43 19.14 6.42
C ALA A 154 -0.47 18.39 5.10
N VAL A 155 -1.63 17.84 4.71
CA VAL A 155 -1.82 17.16 3.42
C VAL A 155 -1.57 18.13 2.25
N LYS A 156 -2.16 19.34 2.30
CA LYS A 156 -1.97 20.36 1.28
C LYS A 156 -0.52 20.80 1.14
N PHE A 157 0.19 20.93 2.26
CA PHE A 157 1.61 21.27 2.22
C PHE A 157 2.45 20.14 1.62
N ALA A 158 2.20 18.90 2.03
CA ALA A 158 2.90 17.73 1.53
C ALA A 158 2.69 17.56 0.01
N SER A 159 1.44 17.67 -0.47
CA SER A 159 1.10 17.51 -1.89
C SER A 159 1.75 18.56 -2.78
N LYS A 160 1.77 19.85 -2.34
CA LYS A 160 2.39 20.94 -3.11
C LYS A 160 3.88 20.78 -3.35
N THR A 161 4.55 19.97 -2.59
CA THR A 161 5.98 19.70 -2.69
C THR A 161 6.32 18.43 -3.46
N LEU A 162 5.30 17.69 -3.93
CA LEU A 162 5.43 16.42 -4.63
C LEU A 162 4.89 16.53 -6.06
N ASN A 163 5.51 15.78 -6.98
CA ASN A 163 4.99 15.61 -8.34
C ASN A 163 3.76 14.68 -8.35
N PRO A 164 2.97 14.61 -9.43
CA PRO A 164 1.75 13.79 -9.48
C PRO A 164 1.97 12.30 -9.21
N VAL A 165 3.12 11.75 -9.62
CA VAL A 165 3.43 10.33 -9.40
C VAL A 165 3.72 10.06 -7.92
N ASP A 166 4.51 10.93 -7.29
CA ASP A 166 4.88 10.79 -5.87
C ASP A 166 3.70 11.06 -4.94
N VAL A 167 2.77 11.94 -5.32
CA VAL A 167 1.54 12.19 -4.54
C VAL A 167 0.65 10.95 -4.46
N THR A 168 0.55 10.16 -5.52
CA THR A 168 -0.22 8.90 -5.50
C THR A 168 0.51 7.77 -4.80
N ASN A 169 1.82 7.89 -4.59
CA ASN A 169 2.62 6.93 -3.87
C ASN A 169 2.51 7.15 -2.36
N ARG A 170 1.70 6.35 -1.69
CA ARG A 170 1.48 6.42 -0.22
C ARG A 170 2.78 6.35 0.58
N SER A 171 3.77 5.59 0.13
CA SER A 171 5.07 5.49 0.79
C SER A 171 5.86 6.80 0.80
N VAL A 172 5.48 7.78 -0.02
CA VAL A 172 6.12 9.09 -0.10
C VAL A 172 5.27 10.16 0.59
N ILE A 173 3.96 10.23 0.28
CA ILE A 173 3.10 11.29 0.80
C ILE A 173 2.76 11.11 2.28
N GLU A 174 2.49 9.90 2.77
CA GLU A 174 2.10 9.66 4.15
C GLU A 174 3.19 10.06 5.16
N PRO A 175 4.47 9.62 5.01
CA PRO A 175 5.54 10.05 5.91
C PRO A 175 5.79 11.56 5.86
N LYS A 176 5.65 12.17 4.68
CA LYS A 176 5.81 13.61 4.51
C LYS A 176 4.70 14.40 5.21
N THR A 177 3.45 13.95 5.05
CA THR A 177 2.30 14.52 5.75
C THR A 177 2.44 14.36 7.26
N LEU A 178 2.88 13.17 7.73
CA LEU A 178 3.13 12.91 9.14
C LEU A 178 4.13 13.89 9.72
N LYS A 179 5.25 14.12 9.03
CA LYS A 179 6.28 15.08 9.50
C LYS A 179 5.72 16.50 9.63
N VAL A 180 5.00 16.98 8.61
CA VAL A 180 4.42 18.32 8.61
C VAL A 180 3.34 18.47 9.70
N LEU A 181 2.51 17.42 9.87
CA LEU A 181 1.48 17.42 10.90
C LEU A 181 2.10 17.39 12.31
N GLN A 182 3.14 16.58 12.53
CA GLN A 182 3.86 16.56 13.81
C GLN A 182 4.49 17.93 14.12
N GLU A 183 5.17 18.56 13.18
CA GLU A 183 5.73 19.90 13.33
C GLU A 183 4.65 20.95 13.67
N SER A 184 3.48 20.86 13.03
CA SER A 184 2.36 21.76 13.30
C SER A 184 1.75 21.56 14.69
N ILE A 185 1.69 20.32 15.17
CA ILE A 185 1.19 19.96 16.50
C ILE A 185 2.21 20.35 17.57
N ASP A 186 3.49 20.13 17.33
CA ASP A 186 4.56 20.54 18.23
C ASP A 186 4.60 22.09 18.37
N GLY A 187 4.35 22.81 17.30
CA GLY A 187 4.20 24.25 17.31
C GLY A 187 2.99 24.75 18.12
N LYS A 188 1.88 23.97 18.12
CA LYS A 188 0.64 24.35 18.83
C LYS A 188 0.66 23.97 20.30
N TYR A 189 1.12 22.79 20.64
CA TYR A 189 1.03 22.21 22.00
C TYR A 189 2.37 22.07 22.72
N GLY A 190 3.47 22.35 22.02
CA GLY A 190 4.83 22.10 22.49
C GLY A 190 5.30 20.69 22.17
N GLU A 191 6.61 20.54 22.04
CA GLU A 191 7.27 19.26 21.74
C GLU A 191 6.92 18.17 22.78
N ASN A 192 6.87 16.95 22.34
CA ASN A 192 6.60 15.78 23.18
C ASN A 192 5.25 15.82 23.92
N THR A 193 4.24 16.51 23.35
CA THR A 193 2.90 16.55 23.96
C THR A 193 1.99 15.49 23.32
N ILE A 194 1.93 15.47 22.00
CA ILE A 194 1.16 14.50 21.22
C ILE A 194 2.10 13.89 20.19
N LYS A 195 2.15 12.56 20.14
CA LYS A 195 2.91 11.84 19.15
C LYS A 195 1.98 11.29 18.08
N ILE A 196 2.27 11.60 16.82
CA ILE A 196 1.62 10.97 15.68
C ILE A 196 2.41 9.74 15.32
N ASN A 197 1.77 8.57 15.40
CA ASN A 197 2.43 7.30 15.11
C ASN A 197 2.30 6.92 13.63
N LYS A 198 1.15 7.23 13.02
CA LYS A 198 0.85 6.87 11.63
C LYS A 198 -0.19 7.80 11.03
N ILE A 199 -0.08 8.01 9.73
CA ILE A 199 -1.13 8.61 8.90
C ILE A 199 -1.39 7.63 7.76
N VAL A 200 -2.66 7.39 7.46
CA VAL A 200 -3.12 6.59 6.33
C VAL A 200 -4.07 7.44 5.51
N ILE A 201 -3.77 7.58 4.23
CA ILE A 201 -4.63 8.28 3.26
C ILE A 201 -5.25 7.21 2.37
N SER A 202 -6.54 6.92 2.56
CA SER A 202 -7.19 5.79 1.87
C SER A 202 -7.51 6.11 0.42
N GLN A 203 -7.88 7.36 0.12
CA GLN A 203 -8.24 7.76 -1.23
C GLN A 203 -7.43 8.97 -1.68
N ILE A 204 -6.80 8.81 -2.84
CA ILE A 204 -6.05 9.85 -3.54
C ILE A 204 -6.49 9.78 -5.00
N GLY A 205 -7.03 10.87 -5.52
CA GLY A 205 -7.49 10.96 -6.90
C GLY A 205 -7.10 12.29 -7.54
N PHE A 206 -7.13 12.34 -8.85
CA PHE A 206 -7.01 13.58 -9.59
C PHE A 206 -8.39 14.02 -10.11
N ASP A 207 -8.48 15.23 -10.63
CA ASP A 207 -9.65 15.66 -11.33
C ASP A 207 -9.83 14.89 -12.66
N LYS A 208 -11.06 14.84 -13.16
CA LYS A 208 -11.39 14.09 -14.39
C LYS A 208 -10.60 14.55 -15.59
N GLU A 209 -10.31 15.84 -15.67
CA GLU A 209 -9.60 16.41 -16.80
C GLU A 209 -8.12 15.95 -16.82
N TYR A 210 -7.50 15.86 -15.68
CA TYR A 210 -6.14 15.31 -15.54
C TYR A 210 -6.11 13.83 -15.91
N ASP A 211 -7.04 13.04 -15.38
CA ASP A 211 -7.13 11.61 -15.67
C ASP A 211 -7.34 11.33 -17.16
N GLU A 212 -8.18 12.12 -17.83
CA GLU A 212 -8.36 12.03 -19.28
C GLU A 212 -7.07 12.38 -20.04
N ARG A 213 -6.36 13.42 -19.62
CA ARG A 213 -5.08 13.83 -20.26
C ARG A 213 -4.01 12.76 -20.10
N ILE A 214 -3.89 12.18 -18.91
CA ILE A 214 -2.94 11.10 -18.64
C ILE A 214 -3.32 9.84 -19.43
N SER A 215 -4.60 9.48 -19.46
CA SER A 215 -5.09 8.35 -20.26
C SER A 215 -4.77 8.51 -21.74
N LYS A 216 -5.04 9.69 -22.34
CA LYS A 216 -4.69 10.00 -23.72
C LYS A 216 -3.18 9.93 -23.98
N LYS A 217 -2.37 10.46 -23.04
CA LYS A 217 -0.92 10.40 -23.13
C LYS A 217 -0.39 8.97 -23.10
N GLN A 218 -0.90 8.15 -22.18
CA GLN A 218 -0.54 6.73 -22.08
C GLN A 218 -0.94 5.96 -23.34
N GLN A 219 -2.14 6.22 -23.86
CA GLN A 219 -2.62 5.59 -25.08
C GLN A 219 -1.73 5.94 -26.28
N ALA A 220 -1.38 7.23 -26.47
CA ALA A 220 -0.45 7.65 -27.51
C ALA A 220 0.94 7.03 -27.36
N GLN A 221 1.43 6.87 -26.13
CA GLN A 221 2.71 6.21 -25.87
C GLN A 221 2.66 4.71 -26.24
N ILE A 222 1.60 4.01 -25.88
CA ILE A 222 1.39 2.60 -26.25
C ILE A 222 1.28 2.44 -27.76
N GLU A 223 0.55 3.34 -28.42
CA GLU A 223 0.44 3.33 -29.90
C GLU A 223 1.81 3.54 -30.55
N TYR A 224 2.59 4.48 -30.08
CA TYR A 224 3.94 4.73 -30.57
C TYR A 224 4.88 3.53 -30.40
N GLU A 225 4.89 2.93 -29.21
CA GLU A 225 5.68 1.71 -28.94
C GLU A 225 5.22 0.52 -29.78
N THR A 226 3.90 0.36 -29.94
CA THR A 226 3.32 -0.68 -30.79
C THR A 226 3.73 -0.50 -32.24
N GLN A 227 3.72 0.75 -32.74
CA GLN A 227 4.16 1.04 -34.10
C GLN A 227 5.66 0.78 -34.30
N GLN A 228 6.50 1.12 -33.33
CA GLN A 228 7.93 0.79 -33.39
C GLN A 228 8.17 -0.74 -33.42
N ILE A 229 7.46 -1.48 -32.58
CA ILE A 229 7.54 -2.95 -32.58
C ILE A 229 7.08 -3.54 -33.91
N ASN A 230 5.98 -3.03 -34.48
CA ASN A 230 5.47 -3.48 -35.77
C ASN A 230 6.43 -3.17 -36.94
N ASN A 231 7.02 -1.97 -36.93
CA ASN A 231 8.03 -1.59 -37.90
C ASN A 231 9.26 -2.50 -37.83
N LYS A 232 9.75 -2.76 -36.62
CA LYS A 232 10.86 -3.69 -36.40
C LYS A 232 10.55 -5.10 -36.89
N LYS A 233 9.36 -5.63 -36.55
CA LYS A 233 8.89 -6.94 -37.04
C LYS A 233 8.79 -6.99 -38.58
N SER A 234 8.34 -5.89 -39.22
CA SER A 234 8.24 -5.82 -40.67
C SER A 234 9.62 -5.86 -41.35
N VAL A 235 10.60 -5.16 -40.78
CA VAL A 235 11.98 -5.20 -41.25
C VAL A 235 12.58 -6.59 -41.08
N GLU A 236 12.47 -7.18 -39.88
CA GLU A 236 12.97 -8.51 -39.60
C GLU A 236 12.33 -9.59 -40.52
N LYS A 237 11.03 -9.44 -40.81
CA LYS A 237 10.32 -10.33 -41.73
C LYS A 237 10.84 -10.17 -43.17
N ALA A 238 11.01 -8.93 -43.65
CA ALA A 238 11.53 -8.65 -44.98
C ALA A 238 12.98 -9.17 -45.14
N GLU A 239 13.83 -9.04 -44.13
CA GLU A 239 15.17 -9.62 -44.13
C GLU A 239 15.14 -11.15 -44.14
N ALA A 240 14.26 -11.75 -43.32
CA ALA A 240 14.09 -13.20 -43.30
C ALA A 240 13.59 -13.74 -44.67
N ASP A 241 12.59 -13.08 -45.26
CA ASP A 241 12.04 -13.45 -46.60
C ASP A 241 13.11 -13.27 -47.68
N ALA A 242 13.90 -12.23 -47.66
CA ALA A 242 15.03 -12.02 -48.58
C ALA A 242 16.07 -13.15 -48.44
N LYS A 243 16.40 -13.54 -47.22
CA LYS A 243 17.36 -14.62 -46.91
C LYS A 243 16.84 -15.98 -47.36
N VAL A 244 15.53 -16.24 -47.22
CA VAL A 244 14.89 -17.44 -47.74
C VAL A 244 14.96 -17.48 -49.27
N LYS A 245 14.62 -16.38 -49.97
CA LYS A 245 14.71 -16.28 -51.43
C LYS A 245 16.14 -16.51 -51.94
N GLN A 246 17.13 -15.91 -51.26
CA GLN A 246 18.54 -16.10 -51.60
C GLN A 246 18.94 -17.58 -51.47
N ARG A 247 18.60 -18.25 -50.35
CA ARG A 247 18.90 -19.66 -50.13
C ARG A 247 18.21 -20.57 -51.15
N GLN A 248 16.96 -20.23 -51.53
CA GLN A 248 16.23 -20.97 -52.55
C GLN A 248 16.92 -20.88 -53.90
N ALA A 249 17.32 -19.63 -54.30
CA ALA A 249 18.05 -19.41 -55.55
C ALA A 249 19.40 -20.13 -55.58
N GLU A 250 20.14 -20.15 -54.47
CA GLU A 250 21.39 -20.90 -54.33
C GLU A 250 21.17 -22.43 -54.45
N ALA A 251 20.09 -22.94 -53.80
CA ALA A 251 19.73 -24.35 -53.88
C ALA A 251 19.33 -24.75 -55.30
N ASP A 252 18.52 -23.94 -55.97
CA ASP A 252 18.09 -24.16 -57.36
C ASP A 252 19.27 -24.15 -58.33
N ALA A 253 20.20 -23.17 -58.20
CA ALA A 253 21.41 -23.12 -58.96
C ALA A 253 22.28 -24.34 -58.75
N LYS A 254 22.45 -24.80 -57.51
CA LYS A 254 23.23 -26.01 -57.19
C LYS A 254 22.57 -27.29 -57.66
N ALA A 255 21.24 -27.37 -57.59
CA ALA A 255 20.48 -28.49 -58.18
C ALA A 255 20.66 -28.57 -59.70
N LYS A 256 20.61 -27.43 -60.40
CA LYS A 256 20.84 -27.34 -61.83
C LYS A 256 22.28 -27.72 -62.21
N GLU A 257 23.27 -27.27 -61.43
CA GLU A 257 24.69 -27.65 -61.66
C GLU A 257 24.87 -29.17 -61.48
N ILE A 258 24.31 -29.78 -60.42
CA ILE A 258 24.36 -31.23 -60.19
C ILE A 258 23.71 -31.96 -61.34
N SER A 259 22.52 -31.55 -61.78
CA SER A 259 21.80 -32.17 -62.91
C SER A 259 22.63 -32.09 -64.22
N SER A 260 23.16 -30.88 -64.54
CA SER A 260 23.99 -30.69 -65.73
C SER A 260 25.28 -31.51 -65.68
N ASN A 261 25.91 -31.62 -64.52
CA ASN A 261 27.11 -32.48 -64.36
C ASN A 261 26.77 -33.97 -64.49
N ALA A 262 25.62 -34.37 -63.95
CA ALA A 262 25.13 -35.77 -64.10
C ALA A 262 24.84 -36.10 -65.55
N GLU A 263 24.17 -35.20 -66.31
CA GLU A 263 23.88 -35.38 -67.74
C GLU A 263 25.20 -35.38 -68.56
N ALA A 264 26.14 -34.49 -68.28
CA ALA A 264 27.43 -34.46 -68.93
C ALA A 264 28.20 -35.78 -68.68
N ASN A 265 28.21 -36.27 -67.45
CA ASN A 265 28.82 -37.55 -67.11
C ASN A 265 28.10 -38.77 -67.75
N ALA A 266 26.79 -38.71 -67.82
CA ALA A 266 26.01 -39.77 -68.52
C ALA A 266 26.34 -39.74 -70.05
N ASN A 267 26.32 -38.59 -70.68
CA ASN A 267 26.68 -38.42 -72.09
C ASN A 267 28.12 -38.83 -72.33
N LYS A 268 29.07 -38.51 -71.43
CA LYS A 268 30.46 -38.99 -71.58
C LYS A 268 30.60 -40.50 -71.44
N LYS A 269 29.83 -41.14 -70.56
CA LYS A 269 29.77 -42.59 -70.45
C LYS A 269 29.16 -43.24 -71.72
N ILE A 270 28.08 -42.66 -72.19
CA ILE A 270 27.44 -43.11 -73.50
C ILE A 270 28.43 -42.95 -74.63
N SER A 271 29.05 -41.81 -74.79
CA SER A 271 30.06 -41.57 -75.85
C SER A 271 31.22 -42.57 -75.78
N ASN A 272 31.72 -42.85 -74.54
CA ASN A 272 32.79 -43.84 -74.36
C ASN A 272 32.38 -45.28 -74.59
N SER A 273 31.11 -45.61 -74.49
CA SER A 273 30.56 -46.94 -74.72
C SER A 273 30.08 -47.15 -76.15
N LEU A 274 29.97 -46.10 -76.94
CA LEU A 274 29.59 -46.18 -78.36
C LEU A 274 30.81 -46.62 -79.22
N THR A 275 30.98 -47.92 -79.35
CA THR A 275 31.94 -48.48 -80.31
C THR A 275 31.28 -48.45 -81.70
N LYS A 276 32.16 -48.44 -82.73
CA LYS A 276 31.69 -48.45 -84.13
C LYS A 276 30.82 -49.60 -84.41
N GLU A 277 31.10 -50.77 -83.82
CA GLU A 277 30.31 -52.03 -83.97
C GLU A 277 28.91 -51.86 -83.33
N LEU A 278 28.79 -51.14 -82.19
CA LEU A 278 27.47 -50.93 -81.54
C LEU A 278 26.64 -49.89 -82.33
N ILE A 279 27.23 -48.89 -82.92
CA ILE A 279 26.55 -47.91 -83.78
C ILE A 279 26.03 -48.63 -85.08
N ASP A 280 26.86 -49.46 -85.66
CA ASP A 280 26.48 -50.23 -86.83
C ASP A 280 25.40 -51.23 -86.52
N TYR A 281 25.41 -51.87 -85.33
CA TYR A 281 24.37 -52.77 -84.86
C TYR A 281 23.04 -52.05 -84.63
N GLU A 282 22.99 -50.97 -83.97
CA GLU A 282 21.80 -50.12 -83.72
C GLU A 282 21.25 -49.53 -85.04
N LEU A 283 22.10 -49.10 -85.97
CA LEU A 283 21.69 -48.76 -87.33
C LEU A 283 21.10 -49.91 -88.08
N ALA A 284 21.65 -51.12 -88.00
CA ALA A 284 21.10 -52.31 -88.61
C ALA A 284 19.74 -52.68 -88.03
N GLN A 285 19.56 -52.57 -86.69
CA GLN A 285 18.30 -52.81 -85.99
C GLN A 285 17.23 -51.75 -86.35
N ALA A 286 17.59 -50.49 -86.39
CA ALA A 286 16.72 -49.38 -86.77
C ALA A 286 16.27 -49.56 -88.26
N ARG A 287 17.17 -49.99 -89.16
CA ARG A 287 16.87 -50.35 -90.57
C ARG A 287 15.89 -51.53 -90.67
N LYS A 288 16.02 -52.50 -89.79
CA LYS A 288 15.13 -53.67 -89.73
C LYS A 288 13.74 -53.31 -89.23
N SER A 289 13.63 -52.42 -88.29
CA SER A 289 12.34 -52.02 -87.68
C SER A 289 11.58 -50.94 -88.44
N HIS A 290 12.29 -50.03 -89.16
CA HIS A 290 11.67 -48.85 -89.77
C HIS A 290 11.85 -48.84 -91.35
N GLY A 291 12.49 -49.82 -91.99
CA GLY A 291 12.73 -49.86 -93.43
C GLY A 291 13.89 -48.98 -93.88
N TRP A 292 14.39 -49.28 -95.15
CA TRP A 292 15.46 -48.51 -95.77
C TRP A 292 14.88 -47.35 -96.57
N ILE A 293 15.36 -46.16 -96.27
CA ILE A 293 15.23 -45.01 -97.15
C ILE A 293 16.63 -44.57 -97.53
N THR A 294 17.04 -44.79 -98.76
CA THR A 294 18.30 -44.30 -99.28
C THR A 294 18.01 -43.06 -100.15
N VAL A 295 18.45 -41.96 -99.71
CA VAL A 295 18.45 -40.75 -100.54
C VAL A 295 19.84 -40.53 -101.03
N GLN A 296 20.03 -40.79 -102.36
CA GLN A 296 21.28 -40.50 -103.03
C GLN A 296 21.38 -38.99 -103.32
N GLY A 297 22.31 -38.31 -102.68
CA GLY A 297 22.72 -36.97 -103.05
C GLY A 297 22.15 -35.79 -102.35
N ALA A 298 21.64 -35.90 -101.08
CA ALA A 298 21.26 -34.77 -100.29
C ALA A 298 21.76 -34.90 -98.82
N ASN A 299 22.41 -33.89 -98.31
CA ASN A 299 22.88 -33.77 -96.95
C ASN A 299 21.75 -33.46 -95.96
N SER A 300 20.51 -33.95 -96.15
CA SER A 300 19.38 -33.77 -95.30
C SER A 300 18.57 -35.04 -95.14
N ILE A 301 18.37 -35.44 -93.89
CA ILE A 301 17.50 -36.55 -93.50
C ILE A 301 16.08 -36.03 -93.42
N VAL A 302 15.17 -36.51 -94.22
CA VAL A 302 13.74 -36.25 -94.09
C VAL A 302 13.11 -37.41 -93.30
N THR A 303 12.63 -37.12 -92.13
CA THR A 303 11.78 -38.06 -91.36
C THR A 303 10.33 -37.91 -91.80
N LYS A 304 9.66 -39.01 -92.09
CA LYS A 304 8.24 -39.01 -92.36
C LYS A 304 7.52 -39.34 -91.06
N ASP A 305 6.78 -38.36 -90.58
CA ASP A 305 5.83 -38.58 -89.48
C ASP A 305 4.64 -39.41 -90.00
N ASN A 306 4.28 -40.39 -89.19
CA ASN A 306 2.97 -41.05 -89.25
C ASN A 306 2.21 -40.60 -88.01
#